data_8f19a572f9455c0377ce40c91d905e24
#
_entry.id   8f19a572f9455c0377ce40c91d905e24
#
_cell.length_a   1.000
_cell.length_b   1.000
_cell.length_c   1.000
_cell.angle_alpha   90.00
_cell.angle_beta   90.00
_cell.angle_gamma   90.00
#
_symmetry.space_group_name_H-M   'P 1'
#
loop_
_entity.id
_entity.type
_entity.pdbx_description
1 polymer ?
#
loop_
_entity_poly.entity_id
_entity_poly.type
_entity_poly.pdbx_seq_one_letter_code
_entity_poly.pdbx_strand_id
1 'polypeptide(L)'
;MSDYVPHSDPEFNLWQASLIAIVQPNVTVWGILPADSTALVASQLVWTNAFAKTSNPKNCTDADTQAKNDARRVYEKNLRNFIAQWLSHNAKVTDSDRTRMNITVKSNTRTSVGVPATSPVGTIDFSVRNQHTISYSDSATPTSKAKPSGVHGCEIWRKVGAETSFVYVVTCTAAPYTAIYDEADAGKTATYHLRWVNTKGEQGPWGAAISALIVG
;
A
#
# COMPACT_ATOMS: atom_id res chain seq x y z
N MET A 1 -4.64 2.44 -5.26
CA MET A 1 -4.62 3.56 -6.22
C MET A 1 -5.48 3.15 -7.39
N SER A 2 -6.40 4.00 -7.83
CA SER A 2 -7.14 3.77 -9.08
C SER A 2 -6.17 3.88 -10.27
N ASP A 3 -6.36 3.05 -11.29
CA ASP A 3 -5.60 3.16 -12.53
C ASP A 3 -5.97 4.49 -13.22
N TYR A 4 -4.96 5.18 -13.74
CA TYR A 4 -5.17 6.43 -14.48
C TYR A 4 -5.58 6.19 -15.94
N VAL A 5 -5.45 4.95 -16.43
CA VAL A 5 -5.87 4.59 -17.79
C VAL A 5 -7.34 4.24 -17.79
N PRO A 6 -8.18 4.91 -18.59
CA PRO A 6 -9.60 4.61 -18.68
C PRO A 6 -9.89 3.20 -19.19
N HIS A 7 -10.90 2.54 -18.62
CA HIS A 7 -11.27 1.18 -18.98
C HIS A 7 -12.03 1.10 -20.30
N SER A 8 -12.96 2.03 -20.53
CA SER A 8 -13.78 2.02 -21.76
C SER A 8 -12.98 2.55 -22.98
N ASP A 9 -13.20 1.97 -24.15
CA ASP A 9 -12.54 2.37 -25.39
C ASP A 9 -12.79 3.83 -25.78
N PRO A 10 -14.02 4.37 -25.68
CA PRO A 10 -14.28 5.78 -25.95
C PRO A 10 -13.52 6.74 -25.03
N GLU A 11 -13.53 6.47 -23.72
CA GLU A 11 -12.81 7.31 -22.74
C GLU A 11 -11.30 7.21 -22.93
N PHE A 12 -10.79 6.01 -23.20
CA PHE A 12 -9.38 5.82 -23.52
C PHE A 12 -8.98 6.58 -24.79
N ASN A 13 -9.83 6.56 -25.81
CA ASN A 13 -9.54 7.27 -27.05
C ASN A 13 -9.45 8.79 -26.83
N LEU A 14 -10.32 9.36 -26.03
CA LEU A 14 -10.28 10.79 -25.68
C LEU A 14 -9.06 11.13 -24.80
N TRP A 15 -8.82 10.32 -23.77
CA TRP A 15 -7.72 10.54 -22.82
C TRP A 15 -6.35 10.46 -23.51
N GLN A 16 -6.11 9.42 -24.31
CA GLN A 16 -4.84 9.25 -25.00
C GLN A 16 -4.59 10.37 -26.04
N ALA A 17 -5.64 10.84 -26.74
CA ALA A 17 -5.53 11.94 -27.68
C ALA A 17 -5.13 13.25 -26.97
N SER A 18 -5.74 13.54 -25.83
CA SER A 18 -5.39 14.67 -24.98
C SER A 18 -3.96 14.59 -24.47
N LEU A 19 -3.51 13.41 -24.02
CA LEU A 19 -2.15 13.20 -23.56
C LEU A 19 -1.13 13.45 -24.68
N ILE A 20 -1.33 12.88 -25.88
CA ILE A 20 -0.45 13.07 -27.02
C ILE A 20 -0.41 14.55 -27.45
N ALA A 21 -1.54 15.24 -27.44
CA ALA A 21 -1.60 16.67 -27.78
C ALA A 21 -0.76 17.54 -26.84
N ILE A 22 -0.61 17.12 -25.57
CA ILE A 22 0.26 17.81 -24.60
C ILE A 22 1.72 17.39 -24.79
N VAL A 23 2.00 16.11 -25.06
CA VAL A 23 3.36 15.58 -25.16
C VAL A 23 4.08 16.11 -26.41
N GLN A 24 3.43 16.10 -27.58
CA GLN A 24 4.07 16.41 -28.87
C GLN A 24 4.78 17.78 -28.91
N PRO A 25 4.19 18.89 -28.48
CA PRO A 25 4.87 20.19 -28.49
C PRO A 25 6.00 20.29 -27.47
N ASN A 26 6.05 19.37 -26.49
CA ASN A 26 6.99 19.42 -25.37
C ASN A 26 8.13 18.40 -25.48
N VAL A 27 8.21 17.59 -26.54
CA VAL A 27 9.22 16.54 -26.75
C VAL A 27 10.64 17.05 -26.47
N THR A 28 11.02 18.16 -27.09
CA THR A 28 12.35 18.76 -26.92
C THR A 28 12.55 19.34 -25.52
N VAL A 29 11.54 20.06 -25.01
CA VAL A 29 11.60 20.73 -23.69
C VAL A 29 11.77 19.70 -22.58
N TRP A 30 11.04 18.61 -22.67
CA TRP A 30 11.11 17.52 -21.68
C TRP A 30 12.28 16.55 -21.89
N GLY A 31 13.05 16.72 -22.99
CA GLY A 31 14.19 15.88 -23.32
C GLY A 31 13.84 14.46 -23.72
N ILE A 32 12.63 14.28 -24.27
CA ILE A 32 12.14 13.00 -24.79
C ILE A 32 12.93 12.69 -26.08
N LEU A 33 13.37 11.43 -26.24
CA LEU A 33 14.03 11.03 -27.49
C LEU A 33 13.03 11.05 -28.66
N PRO A 34 13.38 11.68 -29.79
CA PRO A 34 12.49 11.72 -30.97
C PRO A 34 12.04 10.35 -31.45
N ALA A 35 12.91 9.34 -31.36
CA ALA A 35 12.57 7.96 -31.75
C ALA A 35 11.43 7.39 -30.88
N ASP A 36 11.46 7.61 -29.58
CA ASP A 36 10.42 7.10 -28.66
C ASP A 36 9.09 7.83 -28.86
N SER A 37 9.14 9.16 -29.12
CA SER A 37 7.96 9.93 -29.47
C SER A 37 7.35 9.45 -30.78
N THR A 38 8.18 9.20 -31.82
CA THR A 38 7.72 8.68 -33.11
C THR A 38 7.10 7.29 -32.98
N ALA A 39 7.72 6.39 -32.20
CA ALA A 39 7.20 5.05 -31.95
C ALA A 39 5.84 5.08 -31.21
N LEU A 40 5.69 6.01 -30.27
CA LEU A 40 4.42 6.20 -29.56
C LEU A 40 3.31 6.66 -30.52
N VAL A 41 3.57 7.64 -31.38
CA VAL A 41 2.60 8.14 -32.37
C VAL A 41 2.26 7.07 -33.40
N ALA A 42 3.23 6.26 -33.83
CA ALA A 42 2.96 5.14 -34.72
C ALA A 42 1.99 4.12 -34.09
N SER A 43 2.18 3.78 -32.82
CA SER A 43 1.26 2.87 -32.12
C SER A 43 -0.11 3.50 -31.85
N GLN A 44 -0.17 4.83 -31.62
CA GLN A 44 -1.43 5.58 -31.55
C GLN A 44 -2.21 5.47 -32.87
N LEU A 45 -1.54 5.65 -34.01
CA LEU A 45 -2.20 5.58 -35.32
C LEU A 45 -2.82 4.20 -35.57
N VAL A 46 -2.13 3.12 -35.19
CA VAL A 46 -2.67 1.75 -35.31
C VAL A 46 -3.95 1.61 -34.45
N TRP A 47 -3.93 2.09 -33.21
CA TRP A 47 -5.09 2.10 -32.34
C TRP A 47 -6.26 2.91 -32.93
N THR A 48 -6.03 4.17 -33.29
CA THR A 48 -7.09 5.06 -33.77
C THR A 48 -7.76 4.56 -35.04
N ASN A 49 -6.97 3.97 -35.96
CA ASN A 49 -7.50 3.35 -37.18
C ASN A 49 -8.36 2.12 -36.87
N ALA A 50 -7.91 1.26 -35.97
CA ALA A 50 -8.66 0.08 -35.54
C ALA A 50 -9.95 0.47 -34.78
N PHE A 51 -9.89 1.47 -33.89
CA PHE A 51 -11.03 2.00 -33.16
C PHE A 51 -12.07 2.62 -34.10
N ALA A 52 -11.63 3.42 -35.09
CA ALA A 52 -12.53 4.03 -36.07
C ALA A 52 -13.32 3.02 -36.88
N LYS A 53 -12.73 1.87 -37.25
CA LYS A 53 -13.41 0.79 -37.99
C LYS A 53 -14.56 0.17 -37.15
N THR A 54 -14.41 0.11 -35.84
CA THR A 54 -15.42 -0.48 -34.94
C THR A 54 -16.49 0.52 -34.50
N SER A 55 -16.35 1.82 -34.84
CA SER A 55 -17.30 2.86 -34.44
C SER A 55 -18.66 2.75 -35.16
N ASN A 56 -18.72 2.05 -36.29
CA ASN A 56 -19.97 1.78 -36.99
C ASN A 56 -20.36 0.30 -36.87
N PRO A 57 -21.33 -0.05 -36.00
CA PRO A 57 -21.73 -1.46 -35.78
C PRO A 57 -22.21 -2.18 -37.03
N LYS A 58 -22.73 -1.45 -38.05
CA LYS A 58 -23.23 -2.06 -39.27
C LYS A 58 -22.13 -2.61 -40.17
N ASN A 59 -20.91 -2.10 -40.07
CA ASN A 59 -19.78 -2.45 -40.93
C ASN A 59 -18.63 -3.10 -40.14
N CYS A 60 -18.85 -3.37 -38.85
CA CYS A 60 -17.84 -3.96 -37.97
C CYS A 60 -17.94 -5.49 -37.99
N THR A 61 -16.84 -6.17 -38.27
CA THR A 61 -16.71 -7.63 -38.17
C THR A 61 -16.08 -8.04 -36.82
N ASP A 62 -16.21 -9.33 -36.47
CA ASP A 62 -15.51 -9.89 -35.31
C ASP A 62 -13.99 -9.75 -35.43
N ALA A 63 -13.47 -9.87 -36.66
CA ALA A 63 -12.04 -9.66 -36.94
C ALA A 63 -11.61 -8.21 -36.68
N ASP A 64 -12.45 -7.21 -37.02
CA ASP A 64 -12.16 -5.80 -36.71
C ASP A 64 -12.19 -5.55 -35.21
N THR A 65 -13.11 -6.17 -34.49
CA THR A 65 -13.17 -6.11 -33.02
C THR A 65 -11.93 -6.71 -32.39
N GLN A 66 -11.47 -7.87 -32.87
CA GLN A 66 -10.25 -8.49 -32.40
C GLN A 66 -9.02 -7.61 -32.69
N ALA A 67 -8.90 -7.10 -33.92
CA ALA A 67 -7.82 -6.20 -34.30
C ALA A 67 -7.76 -4.93 -33.43
N LYS A 68 -8.93 -4.35 -33.10
CA LYS A 68 -9.02 -3.22 -32.18
C LYS A 68 -8.52 -3.59 -30.77
N ASN A 69 -8.95 -4.74 -30.22
CA ASN A 69 -8.53 -5.19 -28.90
C ASN A 69 -7.02 -5.44 -28.81
N ASP A 70 -6.44 -6.03 -29.88
CA ASP A 70 -4.99 -6.24 -29.96
C ASP A 70 -4.23 -4.92 -30.07
N ALA A 71 -4.71 -4.00 -30.91
CA ALA A 71 -4.14 -2.66 -31.05
C ALA A 71 -4.19 -1.89 -29.72
N ARG A 72 -5.32 -1.97 -28.98
CA ARG A 72 -5.48 -1.40 -27.64
C ARG A 72 -4.42 -1.92 -26.69
N ARG A 73 -4.29 -3.23 -26.58
CA ARG A 73 -3.35 -3.89 -25.67
C ARG A 73 -1.92 -3.47 -25.93
N VAL A 74 -1.50 -3.44 -27.21
CA VAL A 74 -0.15 -3.04 -27.59
C VAL A 74 0.09 -1.55 -27.32
N TYR A 75 -0.84 -0.69 -27.73
CA TYR A 75 -0.71 0.75 -27.54
C TYR A 75 -0.74 1.14 -26.06
N GLU A 76 -1.65 0.56 -25.25
CA GLU A 76 -1.70 0.82 -23.81
C GLU A 76 -0.39 0.43 -23.13
N LYS A 77 0.20 -0.72 -23.47
CA LYS A 77 1.51 -1.13 -22.96
C LYS A 77 2.61 -0.12 -23.32
N ASN A 78 2.66 0.31 -24.57
CA ASN A 78 3.64 1.30 -25.05
C ASN A 78 3.46 2.64 -24.33
N LEU A 79 2.20 3.07 -24.15
CA LEU A 79 1.85 4.31 -23.48
C LEU A 79 2.26 4.28 -22.01
N ARG A 80 1.98 3.19 -21.28
CA ARG A 80 2.39 3.01 -19.88
C ARG A 80 3.92 3.05 -19.74
N ASN A 81 4.65 2.38 -20.63
CA ASN A 81 6.10 2.41 -20.64
C ASN A 81 6.63 3.82 -20.91
N PHE A 82 6.06 4.52 -21.89
CA PHE A 82 6.43 5.90 -22.21
C PHE A 82 6.18 6.85 -21.04
N ILE A 83 5.02 6.77 -20.38
CA ILE A 83 4.68 7.56 -19.21
C ILE A 83 5.67 7.29 -18.07
N ALA A 84 5.98 6.02 -17.79
CA ALA A 84 6.92 5.64 -16.75
C ALA A 84 8.33 6.18 -17.01
N GLN A 85 8.80 6.07 -18.25
CA GLN A 85 10.15 6.44 -18.66
C GLN A 85 10.33 7.96 -18.76
N TRP A 86 9.39 8.67 -19.38
CA TRP A 86 9.57 10.05 -19.80
C TRP A 86 8.77 11.08 -19.01
N LEU A 87 7.66 10.70 -18.35
CA LEU A 87 6.76 11.67 -17.73
C LEU A 87 6.73 11.58 -16.20
N SER A 88 6.68 10.36 -15.64
CA SER A 88 6.43 10.16 -14.21
C SER A 88 7.52 10.70 -13.29
N HIS A 89 8.79 10.59 -13.67
CA HIS A 89 9.94 10.99 -12.87
C HIS A 89 10.80 12.08 -13.50
N ASN A 90 10.36 12.66 -14.60
CA ASN A 90 11.10 13.67 -15.31
C ASN A 90 10.99 15.03 -14.59
N ALA A 91 12.11 15.58 -14.15
CA ALA A 91 12.14 16.87 -13.46
C ALA A 91 11.67 18.06 -14.32
N LYS A 92 11.71 17.91 -15.65
CA LYS A 92 11.23 18.96 -16.58
C LYS A 92 9.72 18.92 -16.82
N VAL A 93 9.04 17.84 -16.42
CA VAL A 93 7.58 17.73 -16.47
C VAL A 93 7.04 18.18 -15.12
N THR A 94 6.25 19.23 -15.11
CA THR A 94 5.68 19.77 -13.87
C THR A 94 4.50 18.91 -13.38
N ASP A 95 4.15 19.04 -12.10
CA ASP A 95 2.97 18.37 -11.56
C ASP A 95 1.67 18.90 -12.19
N SER A 96 1.65 20.17 -12.61
CA SER A 96 0.57 20.74 -13.40
C SER A 96 0.41 20.03 -14.76
N ASP A 97 1.52 19.74 -15.45
CA ASP A 97 1.47 19.04 -16.72
C ASP A 97 0.97 17.59 -16.52
N ARG A 98 1.43 16.89 -15.45
CA ARG A 98 0.95 15.55 -15.12
C ARG A 98 -0.55 15.55 -14.83
N THR A 99 -1.05 16.56 -14.10
CA THR A 99 -2.48 16.73 -13.82
C THR A 99 -3.27 16.97 -15.11
N ARG A 100 -2.77 17.82 -16.01
CA ARG A 100 -3.41 18.07 -17.31
C ARG A 100 -3.47 16.83 -18.20
N MET A 101 -2.45 15.98 -18.13
CA MET A 101 -2.41 14.68 -18.83
C MET A 101 -3.24 13.59 -18.13
N ASN A 102 -3.81 13.91 -16.97
CA ASN A 102 -4.58 13.00 -16.14
C ASN A 102 -3.79 11.72 -15.77
N ILE A 103 -2.49 11.88 -15.52
CA ILE A 103 -1.61 10.82 -15.01
C ILE A 103 -1.30 11.04 -13.53
N THR A 104 -0.89 9.97 -12.84
CA THR A 104 -0.64 10.04 -11.40
C THR A 104 0.48 11.02 -11.06
N VAL A 105 0.18 12.02 -10.26
CA VAL A 105 1.18 12.87 -9.60
C VAL A 105 1.66 12.15 -8.35
N LYS A 106 2.95 11.82 -8.31
CA LYS A 106 3.54 11.21 -7.12
C LYS A 106 3.81 12.30 -6.08
N SER A 107 3.19 12.16 -4.91
CA SER A 107 3.52 13.00 -3.78
C SER A 107 4.95 12.71 -3.31
N ASN A 108 5.81 13.72 -3.35
CA ASN A 108 7.16 13.65 -2.76
C ASN A 108 7.12 13.82 -1.23
N THR A 109 5.97 14.19 -0.69
CA THR A 109 5.79 14.34 0.75
C THR A 109 5.33 13.01 1.33
N ARG A 110 6.24 12.33 2.04
CA ARG A 110 5.88 11.15 2.82
C ARG A 110 4.89 11.58 3.90
N THR A 111 3.69 11.02 3.90
CA THR A 111 2.74 11.22 4.99
C THR A 111 3.41 10.82 6.30
N SER A 112 3.57 11.78 7.21
CA SER A 112 4.16 11.51 8.52
C SER A 112 3.24 10.55 9.28
N VAL A 113 3.81 9.43 9.72
CA VAL A 113 3.10 8.55 10.65
C VAL A 113 3.01 9.27 11.99
N GLY A 114 1.79 9.48 12.47
CA GLY A 114 1.53 10.07 13.79
C GLY A 114 1.78 9.07 14.92
N VAL A 115 1.73 9.58 16.15
CA VAL A 115 1.71 8.76 17.38
C VAL A 115 0.48 7.84 17.33
N PRO A 116 0.59 6.53 17.70
CA PRO A 116 -0.56 5.65 17.77
C PRO A 116 -1.62 6.20 18.71
N ALA A 117 -2.86 6.33 18.24
CA ALA A 117 -3.96 6.91 19.01
C ALA A 117 -4.78 5.87 19.81
N THR A 118 -4.66 4.60 19.43
CA THR A 118 -5.36 3.48 20.06
C THR A 118 -4.40 2.64 20.90
N SER A 119 -4.95 1.76 21.73
CA SER A 119 -4.19 0.84 22.56
C SER A 119 -4.43 -0.62 22.17
N PRO A 120 -3.47 -1.55 22.44
CA PRO A 120 -3.72 -2.97 22.30
C PRO A 120 -4.72 -3.50 23.34
N VAL A 121 -5.58 -4.41 22.91
CA VAL A 121 -6.38 -5.29 23.78
C VAL A 121 -5.74 -6.67 23.74
N GLY A 122 -5.18 -7.11 24.86
CA GLY A 122 -4.48 -8.38 24.96
C GLY A 122 -5.32 -9.48 25.59
N THR A 123 -5.03 -10.72 25.20
CA THR A 123 -5.53 -11.96 25.85
C THR A 123 -4.35 -12.90 26.09
N ILE A 124 -4.42 -13.69 27.18
CA ILE A 124 -3.36 -14.62 27.55
C ILE A 124 -3.95 -16.05 27.49
N ASP A 125 -3.32 -16.92 26.72
CA ASP A 125 -3.46 -18.36 26.86
C ASP A 125 -2.32 -18.88 27.73
N PHE A 126 -2.67 -19.51 28.87
CA PHE A 126 -1.77 -20.07 29.88
C PHE A 126 -1.99 -21.58 30.08
N SER A 127 -2.57 -22.25 29.08
CA SER A 127 -2.85 -23.68 29.09
C SER A 127 -1.60 -24.56 29.03
N VAL A 128 -0.48 -24.00 28.58
CA VAL A 128 0.79 -24.70 28.45
C VAL A 128 1.65 -24.43 29.69
N ARG A 129 2.25 -25.48 30.25
CA ARG A 129 3.13 -25.41 31.40
C ARG A 129 4.30 -24.45 31.17
N ASN A 130 4.57 -23.58 32.13
CA ASN A 130 5.64 -22.57 32.11
C ASN A 130 5.62 -21.67 30.88
N GLN A 131 4.44 -21.44 30.28
CA GLN A 131 4.32 -20.66 29.06
C GLN A 131 3.06 -19.80 29.06
N HIS A 132 3.19 -18.54 28.62
CA HIS A 132 2.08 -17.70 28.27
C HIS A 132 2.13 -17.35 26.80
N THR A 133 1.02 -17.53 26.08
CA THR A 133 0.84 -17.07 24.71
C THR A 133 -0.05 -15.83 24.70
N ILE A 134 0.52 -14.68 24.36
CA ILE A 134 -0.15 -13.37 24.41
C ILE A 134 -0.60 -13.00 23.01
N SER A 135 -1.90 -12.99 22.80
CA SER A 135 -2.53 -12.46 21.58
C SER A 135 -3.02 -11.05 21.84
N TYR A 136 -2.97 -10.20 20.84
CA TYR A 136 -3.46 -8.82 20.96
C TYR A 136 -4.04 -8.31 19.63
N SER A 137 -5.03 -7.43 19.74
CA SER A 137 -5.70 -6.74 18.66
C SER A 137 -5.83 -5.26 18.98
N ASP A 138 -6.25 -4.45 18.02
CA ASP A 138 -6.47 -3.02 18.27
C ASP A 138 -7.79 -2.78 18.99
N SER A 139 -7.81 -1.84 19.95
CA SER A 139 -9.02 -1.47 20.71
C SER A 139 -10.13 -0.92 19.81
N ALA A 140 -9.80 -0.28 18.68
CA ALA A 140 -10.78 0.21 17.72
C ALA A 140 -11.36 -0.89 16.84
N THR A 141 -10.63 -2.00 16.65
CA THR A 141 -11.03 -3.14 15.79
C THR A 141 -10.70 -4.48 16.46
N PRO A 142 -11.30 -4.82 17.59
CA PRO A 142 -10.89 -5.96 18.44
C PRO A 142 -11.08 -7.33 17.75
N THR A 143 -11.90 -7.42 16.73
CA THR A 143 -12.12 -8.63 15.93
C THR A 143 -11.11 -8.82 14.81
N SER A 144 -10.30 -7.80 14.50
CA SER A 144 -9.28 -7.85 13.48
C SER A 144 -7.90 -8.13 14.08
N LYS A 145 -7.14 -9.03 13.47
CA LYS A 145 -5.73 -9.28 13.83
C LYS A 145 -4.77 -8.26 13.22
N ALA A 146 -5.27 -7.33 12.40
CA ALA A 146 -4.45 -6.31 11.77
C ALA A 146 -4.02 -5.24 12.79
N LYS A 147 -2.76 -4.81 12.71
CA LYS A 147 -2.26 -3.66 13.46
C LYS A 147 -2.85 -2.36 12.89
N PRO A 148 -3.02 -1.30 13.70
CA PRO A 148 -3.37 0.02 13.19
C PRO A 148 -2.39 0.51 12.11
N SER A 149 -2.90 1.32 11.19
CA SER A 149 -2.06 1.91 10.15
C SER A 149 -0.91 2.73 10.75
N GLY A 150 0.31 2.53 10.24
CA GLY A 150 1.50 3.22 10.73
C GLY A 150 2.14 2.62 11.98
N VAL A 151 1.53 1.63 12.61
CA VAL A 151 2.11 0.92 13.76
C VAL A 151 3.18 -0.07 13.30
N HIS A 152 4.38 0.04 13.87
CA HIS A 152 5.47 -0.91 13.66
C HIS A 152 5.24 -2.21 14.43
N GLY A 153 4.92 -2.10 15.73
CA GLY A 153 4.75 -3.26 16.61
C GLY A 153 4.06 -2.92 17.93
N CYS A 154 3.95 -3.95 18.76
CA CYS A 154 3.44 -3.86 20.12
C CYS A 154 4.60 -4.02 21.10
N GLU A 155 4.84 -3.03 21.93
CA GLU A 155 5.73 -3.17 23.10
C GLU A 155 5.02 -3.97 24.18
N ILE A 156 5.73 -4.95 24.72
CA ILE A 156 5.29 -5.81 25.82
C ILE A 156 6.18 -5.58 27.01
N TRP A 157 5.57 -5.17 28.11
CA TRP A 157 6.21 -5.01 29.41
C TRP A 157 5.61 -6.02 30.37
N ARG A 158 6.40 -6.53 31.30
CA ARG A 158 6.00 -7.60 32.22
C ARG A 158 6.49 -7.33 33.62
N LYS A 159 5.71 -7.79 34.63
CA LYS A 159 6.16 -8.01 35.98
C LYS A 159 5.69 -9.37 36.48
N VAL A 160 6.45 -10.02 37.35
CA VAL A 160 6.16 -11.38 37.85
C VAL A 160 6.11 -11.38 39.38
N GLY A 161 5.07 -11.99 39.94
CA GLY A 161 4.90 -12.13 41.39
C GLY A 161 4.87 -10.81 42.12
N ALA A 162 5.76 -10.64 43.10
CA ALA A 162 5.85 -9.45 43.97
C ALA A 162 6.66 -8.29 43.35
N GLU A 163 7.09 -8.36 42.07
CA GLU A 163 7.76 -7.25 41.44
C GLU A 163 6.89 -5.99 41.44
N THR A 164 7.49 -4.86 41.77
CA THR A 164 6.78 -3.57 41.86
C THR A 164 6.78 -2.81 40.54
N SER A 165 7.75 -3.09 39.65
CA SER A 165 7.98 -2.36 38.39
C SER A 165 7.80 -3.28 37.20
N PHE A 166 7.26 -2.74 36.12
CA PHE A 166 7.25 -3.43 34.84
C PHE A 166 8.61 -3.33 34.18
N VAL A 167 9.05 -4.42 33.57
CA VAL A 167 10.28 -4.52 32.80
C VAL A 167 9.93 -4.70 31.33
N TYR A 168 10.62 -3.96 30.45
CA TYR A 168 10.49 -4.15 29.00
C TYR A 168 10.95 -5.57 28.62
N VAL A 169 10.13 -6.25 27.83
CA VAL A 169 10.42 -7.61 27.35
C VAL A 169 10.82 -7.57 25.87
N VAL A 170 9.94 -7.04 25.02
CA VAL A 170 10.12 -7.08 23.57
C VAL A 170 9.19 -6.11 22.85
N THR A 171 9.54 -5.73 21.65
CA THR A 171 8.62 -5.12 20.66
C THR A 171 8.31 -6.14 19.58
N CYS A 172 7.10 -6.69 19.59
CA CYS A 172 6.65 -7.68 18.63
C CYS A 172 6.00 -7.04 17.41
N THR A 173 6.43 -7.44 16.23
CA THR A 173 5.83 -6.98 14.95
C THR A 173 4.62 -7.81 14.52
N ALA A 174 4.42 -8.99 15.11
CA ALA A 174 3.29 -9.89 14.85
C ALA A 174 2.82 -10.55 16.15
N ALA A 175 1.50 -10.74 16.29
CA ALA A 175 0.90 -11.57 17.33
C ALA A 175 0.80 -13.03 16.83
N PRO A 176 0.82 -14.01 17.74
CA PRO A 176 1.02 -13.91 19.19
C PRO A 176 2.48 -13.80 19.61
N TYR A 177 2.72 -13.33 20.82
CA TYR A 177 4.02 -13.43 21.53
C TYR A 177 3.98 -14.57 22.54
N THR A 178 5.04 -15.37 22.61
CA THR A 178 5.18 -16.45 23.59
C THR A 178 6.23 -16.11 24.63
N ALA A 179 5.81 -16.05 25.90
CA ALA A 179 6.69 -15.89 27.05
C ALA A 179 6.93 -17.27 27.69
N ILE A 180 8.20 -17.62 27.88
CA ILE A 180 8.61 -18.85 28.57
C ILE A 180 9.12 -18.46 29.95
N TYR A 181 8.84 -19.26 30.96
CA TYR A 181 9.18 -19.07 32.36
C TYR A 181 10.01 -20.23 32.88
N ASP A 182 10.84 -19.91 33.87
CA ASP A 182 11.54 -20.92 34.64
C ASP A 182 10.59 -21.61 35.63
N GLU A 183 10.92 -22.83 36.06
CA GLU A 183 10.13 -23.59 37.02
C GLU A 183 10.01 -22.88 38.40
N ALA A 184 11.01 -22.05 38.74
CA ALA A 184 11.02 -21.20 39.92
C ALA A 184 9.95 -20.10 39.91
N ASP A 185 9.34 -19.82 38.74
CA ASP A 185 8.25 -18.85 38.61
C ASP A 185 6.86 -19.51 38.60
N ALA A 186 6.82 -20.84 38.62
CA ALA A 186 5.56 -21.57 38.71
C ALA A 186 4.77 -21.16 39.96
N GLY A 187 3.46 -20.99 39.80
CA GLY A 187 2.56 -20.50 40.88
C GLY A 187 2.57 -18.98 41.10
N LYS A 188 3.47 -18.22 40.43
CA LYS A 188 3.42 -16.75 40.47
C LYS A 188 2.47 -16.22 39.39
N THR A 189 1.96 -15.02 39.60
CA THR A 189 1.16 -14.29 38.58
C THR A 189 2.07 -13.41 37.77
N ALA A 190 2.01 -13.53 36.45
CA ALA A 190 2.64 -12.59 35.54
C ALA A 190 1.60 -11.58 35.04
N THR A 191 1.94 -10.30 35.10
CA THR A 191 1.12 -9.19 34.62
C THR A 191 1.83 -8.52 33.46
N TYR A 192 1.09 -8.22 32.38
CA TYR A 192 1.61 -7.59 31.20
C TYR A 192 0.92 -6.26 30.92
N HIS A 193 1.71 -5.32 30.42
CA HIS A 193 1.26 -4.03 29.88
C HIS A 193 1.69 -3.94 28.43
N LEU A 194 0.77 -3.56 27.54
CA LEU A 194 0.99 -3.50 26.10
C LEU A 194 0.72 -2.10 25.57
N ARG A 195 1.51 -1.64 24.60
CA ARG A 195 1.23 -0.41 23.85
C ARG A 195 1.72 -0.51 22.42
N TRP A 196 1.10 0.26 21.53
CA TRP A 196 1.54 0.37 20.15
C TRP A 196 2.75 1.29 20.02
N VAL A 197 3.64 0.98 19.07
CA VAL A 197 4.80 1.81 18.71
C VAL A 197 4.83 1.97 17.20
N ASN A 198 5.04 3.19 16.71
CA ASN A 198 5.15 3.47 15.29
C ASN A 198 6.59 3.25 14.78
N THR A 199 6.79 3.46 13.46
CA THR A 199 8.10 3.30 12.80
C THR A 199 9.15 4.32 13.21
N LYS A 200 8.76 5.37 13.96
CA LYS A 200 9.67 6.38 14.51
C LYS A 200 10.06 6.09 15.99
N GLY A 201 9.49 5.04 16.58
CA GLY A 201 9.64 4.74 18.00
C GLY A 201 8.71 5.56 18.92
N GLU A 202 7.78 6.33 18.38
CA GLU A 202 6.79 7.06 19.16
C GLU A 202 5.74 6.09 19.71
N GLN A 203 5.44 6.24 21.00
CA GLN A 203 4.64 5.31 21.79
C GLN A 203 3.21 5.81 21.95
N GLY A 204 2.24 4.91 21.74
CA GLY A 204 0.83 5.15 21.98
C GLY A 204 0.43 4.94 23.45
N PRO A 205 -0.88 5.08 23.75
CA PRO A 205 -1.41 4.84 25.09
C PRO A 205 -1.27 3.37 25.50
N TRP A 206 -1.14 3.15 26.80
CA TRP A 206 -1.14 1.82 27.37
C TRP A 206 -2.53 1.17 27.23
N GLY A 207 -2.56 -0.11 26.89
CA GLY A 207 -3.74 -0.96 27.04
C GLY A 207 -4.02 -1.31 28.49
N ALA A 208 -5.14 -1.94 28.74
CA ALA A 208 -5.44 -2.51 30.05
C ALA A 208 -4.41 -3.60 30.39
N ALA A 209 -3.97 -3.63 31.65
CA ALA A 209 -3.10 -4.68 32.16
C ALA A 209 -3.84 -6.03 32.11
N ILE A 210 -3.14 -7.07 31.65
CA ILE A 210 -3.64 -8.44 31.62
C ILE A 210 -2.76 -9.32 32.51
N SER A 211 -3.34 -10.28 33.21
CA SER A 211 -2.60 -11.13 34.15
C SER A 211 -3.03 -12.58 34.02
N ALA A 212 -2.09 -13.49 34.21
CA ALA A 212 -2.36 -14.91 34.32
C ALA A 212 -1.39 -15.60 35.27
N LEU A 213 -1.82 -16.73 35.86
CA LEU A 213 -1.00 -17.60 36.67
C LEU A 213 -0.02 -18.35 35.79
N ILE A 214 1.25 -18.46 36.19
CA ILE A 214 2.22 -19.32 35.57
C ILE A 214 1.97 -20.76 36.06
N VAL A 215 1.43 -21.58 35.19
CA VAL A 215 1.16 -23.00 35.46
C VAL A 215 2.45 -23.78 35.37
N GLY A 216 2.82 -24.44 36.45
CA GLY A 216 4.00 -25.29 36.56
C GLY A 216 3.74 -26.79 36.31
#